data_578017d31b478544496b547a1b90bd6b
#
_entry.id   578017d31b478544496b547a1b90bd6b
#
_cell.length_a   1.000
_cell.length_b   1.000
_cell.length_c   1.000
_cell.angle_alpha   90.00
_cell.angle_beta   90.00
_cell.angle_gamma   90.00
#
_symmetry.space_group_name_H-M   'P 1'
#
loop_
_entity.id
_entity.type
_entity.pdbx_description
1 polymer ?
#
loop_
_entity_poly.entity_id
_entity_poly.type
_entity_poly.pdbx_seq_one_letter_code
_entity_poly.pdbx_strand_id
1 'polypeptide(L)'
;MKSYLCSALVLLAMVSCDSKKEAVKPSYKTPDMKLASDVMTPEVLWSFGRIGSVSVSPDQKTLLYDVTYFNKEEDRSYSDIYVMNLADGKSKQLTDTDYKEFGETWTSDGKIAFMSSKSGSVQLWEMNADGSGLTQLTNVEGGIGGFIFSPDKSKLLFLKDVKLEQDVHD
;
A
#
# COMPACT_ATOMS: atom_id res chain seq x y z
N MET A 1 28.09 63.38 -34.23
CA MET A 1 28.15 62.64 -32.99
C MET A 1 27.11 61.50 -33.12
N LYS A 2 27.56 60.30 -33.36
CA LYS A 2 26.70 59.10 -33.58
C LYS A 2 26.66 58.32 -32.30
N SER A 3 25.43 58.16 -31.72
CA SER A 3 25.13 57.38 -30.56
C SER A 3 24.86 55.90 -30.99
N TYR A 4 25.64 54.94 -30.49
CA TYR A 4 25.39 53.52 -30.71
C TYR A 4 24.62 52.98 -29.53
N LEU A 5 23.35 52.61 -29.76
CA LEU A 5 22.55 51.84 -28.82
C LEU A 5 22.97 50.38 -28.93
N CYS A 6 23.52 49.85 -27.85
CA CYS A 6 23.85 48.44 -27.72
C CYS A 6 22.62 47.71 -27.15
N SER A 7 21.85 47.00 -27.99
CA SER A 7 20.75 46.16 -27.55
C SER A 7 21.31 44.80 -27.04
N ALA A 8 21.31 44.62 -25.75
CA ALA A 8 21.61 43.34 -25.16
C ALA A 8 20.38 42.41 -25.25
N LEU A 9 20.49 41.39 -26.10
CA LEU A 9 19.49 40.34 -26.23
C LEU A 9 19.71 39.31 -25.09
N VAL A 10 18.84 39.37 -24.08
CA VAL A 10 18.82 38.36 -23.00
C VAL A 10 18.08 37.14 -23.52
N LEU A 11 18.81 36.07 -23.83
CA LEU A 11 18.25 34.76 -24.14
C LEU A 11 17.82 34.12 -22.83
N LEU A 12 16.52 34.12 -22.54
CA LEU A 12 15.93 33.36 -21.44
C LEU A 12 15.85 31.87 -21.89
N ALA A 13 16.79 31.07 -21.45
CA ALA A 13 16.72 29.61 -21.60
C ALA A 13 15.62 29.08 -20.66
N MET A 14 14.45 28.79 -21.22
CA MET A 14 13.42 28.04 -20.54
C MET A 14 13.95 26.62 -20.38
N VAL A 15 14.47 26.28 -19.20
CA VAL A 15 14.69 24.89 -18.81
C VAL A 15 13.31 24.30 -18.55
N SER A 16 12.75 23.65 -19.58
CA SER A 16 11.59 22.79 -19.43
C SER A 16 12.03 21.57 -18.60
N CYS A 17 11.68 21.61 -17.32
CA CYS A 17 11.76 20.42 -16.49
C CYS A 17 10.67 19.47 -16.96
N ASP A 18 11.01 18.61 -17.91
CA ASP A 18 10.17 17.50 -18.35
C ASP A 18 10.17 16.47 -17.21
N SER A 19 9.33 16.71 -16.22
CA SER A 19 9.00 15.69 -15.23
C SER A 19 8.27 14.59 -16.02
N LYS A 20 9.02 13.56 -16.43
CA LYS A 20 8.45 12.30 -16.84
C LYS A 20 7.50 11.87 -15.71
N LYS A 21 6.21 12.11 -15.90
CA LYS A 21 5.19 11.40 -15.15
C LYS A 21 5.48 9.92 -15.38
N GLU A 22 6.05 9.25 -14.39
CA GLU A 22 6.04 7.80 -14.38
C GLU A 22 4.61 7.40 -14.67
N ALA A 23 4.43 6.67 -15.76
CA ALA A 23 3.12 6.11 -16.08
C ALA A 23 2.74 5.25 -14.87
N VAL A 24 1.74 5.70 -14.13
CA VAL A 24 1.13 4.91 -13.07
C VAL A 24 0.72 3.61 -13.74
N LYS A 25 1.45 2.53 -13.45
CA LYS A 25 1.03 1.20 -13.91
C LYS A 25 -0.38 1.02 -13.41
N PRO A 26 -1.33 0.60 -14.27
CA PRO A 26 -2.66 0.33 -13.80
C PRO A 26 -2.55 -0.70 -12.67
N SER A 27 -3.08 -0.35 -11.49
CA SER A 27 -3.17 -1.31 -10.38
C SER A 27 -3.86 -2.57 -10.91
N TYR A 28 -3.41 -3.73 -10.42
CA TYR A 28 -4.00 -5.00 -10.84
C TYR A 28 -5.48 -5.00 -10.43
N LYS A 29 -6.35 -4.74 -11.41
CA LYS A 29 -7.79 -4.83 -11.22
C LYS A 29 -8.23 -6.28 -11.37
N THR A 30 -9.23 -6.64 -10.60
CA THR A 30 -9.95 -7.91 -10.74
C THR A 30 -10.13 -8.23 -12.22
N PRO A 31 -9.63 -9.38 -12.70
CA PRO A 31 -9.82 -9.76 -14.10
C PRO A 31 -11.31 -9.79 -14.42
N ASP A 32 -11.71 -9.10 -15.50
CA ASP A 32 -13.09 -9.20 -16.04
C ASP A 32 -13.25 -10.59 -16.68
N MET A 33 -13.53 -11.58 -15.84
CA MET A 33 -13.68 -12.97 -16.28
C MET A 33 -15.06 -13.20 -16.84
N LYS A 34 -15.13 -13.34 -18.16
CA LYS A 34 -16.30 -13.91 -18.83
C LYS A 34 -16.26 -15.42 -18.70
N LEU A 35 -17.11 -15.96 -17.85
CA LEU A 35 -17.24 -17.42 -17.71
C LEU A 35 -17.85 -17.98 -19.01
N ALA A 36 -17.11 -18.86 -19.67
CA ALA A 36 -17.60 -19.58 -20.85
C ALA A 36 -18.55 -20.73 -20.51
N SER A 37 -18.54 -21.17 -19.25
CA SER A 37 -19.38 -22.25 -18.71
C SER A 37 -19.48 -22.11 -17.19
N ASP A 38 -20.32 -22.93 -16.56
CA ASP A 38 -20.47 -23.07 -15.12
C ASP A 38 -19.44 -24.02 -14.47
N VAL A 39 -18.48 -24.51 -15.27
CA VAL A 39 -17.41 -25.39 -14.81
C VAL A 39 -16.25 -24.56 -14.25
N MET A 40 -15.84 -24.86 -13.02
CA MET A 40 -14.65 -24.29 -12.41
C MET A 40 -13.39 -24.77 -13.14
N THR A 41 -12.63 -23.83 -13.73
CA THR A 41 -11.31 -24.09 -14.28
C THR A 41 -10.20 -23.53 -13.37
N PRO A 42 -8.94 -23.96 -13.53
CA PRO A 42 -7.82 -23.39 -12.78
C PRO A 42 -7.71 -21.85 -12.96
N GLU A 43 -8.00 -21.35 -14.16
CA GLU A 43 -7.97 -19.90 -14.46
C GLU A 43 -9.04 -19.15 -13.66
N VAL A 44 -10.26 -19.70 -13.61
CA VAL A 44 -11.36 -19.15 -12.80
C VAL A 44 -10.96 -19.14 -11.31
N LEU A 45 -10.40 -20.22 -10.81
CA LEU A 45 -9.95 -20.34 -9.41
C LEU A 45 -8.87 -19.28 -9.07
N TRP A 46 -7.94 -19.04 -9.98
CA TRP A 46 -6.88 -18.04 -9.78
C TRP A 46 -7.37 -16.59 -9.86
N SER A 47 -8.48 -16.33 -10.51
CA SER A 47 -9.03 -15.00 -10.65
C SER A 47 -9.75 -14.49 -9.40
N PHE A 48 -10.11 -15.38 -8.45
CA PHE A 48 -10.78 -14.95 -7.24
C PHE A 48 -9.87 -14.17 -6.31
N GLY A 49 -10.37 -13.04 -5.82
CA GLY A 49 -9.80 -12.35 -4.68
C GLY A 49 -9.92 -13.22 -3.43
N ARG A 50 -8.86 -13.28 -2.65
CA ARG A 50 -8.81 -14.01 -1.38
C ARG A 50 -8.85 -13.02 -0.24
N ILE A 51 -9.90 -13.13 0.58
CA ILE A 51 -10.03 -12.34 1.80
C ILE A 51 -9.02 -12.89 2.80
N GLY A 52 -8.17 -12.00 3.33
CA GLY A 52 -7.18 -12.31 4.35
C GLY A 52 -7.73 -12.09 5.76
N SER A 53 -7.19 -11.12 6.49
CA SER A 53 -7.67 -10.79 7.83
C SER A 53 -9.02 -10.08 7.79
N VAL A 54 -9.77 -10.18 8.89
CA VAL A 54 -11.06 -9.50 9.06
C VAL A 54 -11.14 -8.96 10.48
N SER A 55 -11.45 -7.67 10.63
CA SER A 55 -11.51 -7.00 11.93
C SER A 55 -12.66 -5.99 11.98
N VAL A 56 -13.38 -5.93 13.10
CA VAL A 56 -14.48 -4.98 13.31
C VAL A 56 -13.95 -3.72 13.98
N SER A 57 -14.42 -2.55 13.52
CA SER A 57 -14.06 -1.26 14.12
C SER A 57 -14.47 -1.17 15.59
N PRO A 58 -13.78 -0.32 16.41
CA PRO A 58 -14.13 -0.16 17.83
C PRO A 58 -15.58 0.27 18.06
N ASP A 59 -16.18 1.01 17.13
CA ASP A 59 -17.58 1.44 17.19
C ASP A 59 -18.59 0.41 16.65
N GLN A 60 -18.09 -0.76 16.21
CA GLN A 60 -18.86 -1.90 15.68
C GLN A 60 -19.71 -1.59 14.42
N LYS A 61 -19.33 -0.58 13.64
CA LYS A 61 -20.09 -0.17 12.45
C LYS A 61 -19.41 -0.53 11.14
N THR A 62 -18.11 -0.82 11.17
CA THR A 62 -17.29 -1.02 9.97
C THR A 62 -16.48 -2.29 10.08
N LEU A 63 -16.46 -3.08 9.03
CA LEU A 63 -15.57 -4.22 8.84
C LEU A 63 -14.34 -3.76 8.08
N LEU A 64 -13.16 -4.10 8.55
CA LEU A 64 -11.87 -3.92 7.89
C LEU A 64 -11.39 -5.29 7.39
N TYR A 65 -10.90 -5.37 6.14
CA TYR A 65 -10.39 -6.60 5.55
C TYR A 65 -9.45 -6.30 4.39
N ASP A 66 -8.56 -7.23 4.08
CA ASP A 66 -7.76 -7.19 2.88
C ASP A 66 -8.27 -8.19 1.82
N VAL A 67 -8.00 -7.88 0.57
CA VAL A 67 -8.23 -8.78 -0.55
C VAL A 67 -6.95 -8.93 -1.35
N THR A 68 -6.49 -10.18 -1.48
CA THR A 68 -5.31 -10.54 -2.26
C THR A 68 -5.70 -11.13 -3.62
N TYR A 69 -5.15 -10.58 -4.68
CA TYR A 69 -5.22 -11.10 -6.05
C TYR A 69 -3.85 -11.61 -6.50
N PHE A 70 -3.84 -12.63 -7.35
CA PHE A 70 -2.63 -13.23 -7.90
C PHE A 70 -2.52 -12.93 -9.40
N ASN A 71 -1.41 -12.35 -9.80
CA ASN A 71 -1.04 -12.18 -11.19
C ASN A 71 -0.05 -13.28 -11.58
N LYS A 72 -0.53 -14.25 -12.39
CA LYS A 72 0.29 -15.39 -12.83
C LYS A 72 1.39 -15.00 -13.81
N GLU A 73 1.16 -13.95 -14.61
CA GLU A 73 2.13 -13.49 -15.62
C GLU A 73 3.33 -12.81 -14.97
N GLU A 74 3.09 -12.11 -13.86
CA GLU A 74 4.13 -11.40 -13.11
C GLU A 74 4.71 -12.24 -11.96
N ASP A 75 4.15 -13.44 -11.70
CA ASP A 75 4.45 -14.28 -10.54
C ASP A 75 4.40 -13.48 -9.21
N ARG A 76 3.37 -12.67 -9.07
CA ARG A 76 3.19 -11.75 -7.94
C ARG A 76 1.77 -11.77 -7.40
N SER A 77 1.63 -11.33 -6.15
CA SER A 77 0.34 -11.03 -5.54
C SER A 77 0.28 -9.57 -5.10
N TYR A 78 -0.91 -9.02 -5.18
CA TYR A 78 -1.27 -7.67 -4.76
C TYR A 78 -2.33 -7.78 -3.70
N SER A 79 -2.22 -6.99 -2.65
CA SER A 79 -3.16 -7.02 -1.53
C SER A 79 -3.55 -5.60 -1.19
N ASP A 80 -4.84 -5.32 -1.24
CA ASP A 80 -5.42 -4.01 -0.93
C ASP A 80 -6.35 -4.10 0.26
N ILE A 81 -6.47 -2.99 0.97
CA ILE A 81 -7.28 -2.84 2.17
C ILE A 81 -8.65 -2.26 1.81
N TYR A 82 -9.68 -2.86 2.38
CA TYR A 82 -11.08 -2.50 2.20
C TYR A 82 -11.76 -2.29 3.53
N VAL A 83 -12.80 -1.46 3.51
CA VAL A 83 -13.77 -1.37 4.60
C VAL A 83 -15.17 -1.63 4.08
N MET A 84 -16.00 -2.24 4.91
CA MET A 84 -17.42 -2.45 4.61
C MET A 84 -18.27 -1.84 5.73
N ASN A 85 -19.26 -1.05 5.37
CA ASN A 85 -20.25 -0.56 6.31
C ASN A 85 -21.22 -1.71 6.67
N LEU A 86 -21.34 -2.04 7.96
CA LEU A 86 -22.14 -3.17 8.43
C LEU A 86 -23.65 -2.92 8.35
N ALA A 87 -24.11 -1.67 8.22
CA ALA A 87 -25.51 -1.35 8.13
C ALA A 87 -26.09 -1.57 6.73
N ASP A 88 -25.32 -1.31 5.68
CA ASP A 88 -25.78 -1.39 4.29
C ASP A 88 -24.96 -2.35 3.41
N GLY A 89 -23.91 -2.97 3.95
CA GLY A 89 -23.05 -3.93 3.26
C GLY A 89 -22.17 -3.32 2.15
N LYS A 90 -22.11 -1.99 2.05
CA LYS A 90 -21.30 -1.35 1.01
C LYS A 90 -19.83 -1.37 1.37
N SER A 91 -19.03 -1.87 0.43
CA SER A 91 -17.58 -1.90 0.54
C SER A 91 -16.94 -0.71 -0.16
N LYS A 92 -15.83 -0.23 0.41
CA LYS A 92 -14.94 0.79 -0.15
C LYS A 92 -13.52 0.30 -0.09
N GLN A 93 -12.81 0.37 -1.22
CA GLN A 93 -11.37 0.18 -1.29
C GLN A 93 -10.67 1.41 -0.70
N LEU A 94 -9.73 1.20 0.22
CA LEU A 94 -8.94 2.26 0.84
C LEU A 94 -7.57 2.43 0.20
N THR A 95 -6.99 1.32 -0.28
CA THR A 95 -5.70 1.32 -0.97
C THR A 95 -5.85 0.72 -2.36
N ASP A 96 -5.07 1.22 -3.32
CA ASP A 96 -5.03 0.75 -4.71
C ASP A 96 -3.59 0.95 -5.19
N THR A 97 -2.71 0.02 -4.80
CA THR A 97 -1.27 0.16 -4.99
C THR A 97 -0.65 -1.09 -5.64
N ASP A 98 0.54 -0.92 -6.21
CA ASP A 98 1.35 -2.03 -6.74
C ASP A 98 2.14 -2.76 -5.63
N TYR A 99 1.85 -2.46 -4.38
CA TYR A 99 2.49 -3.05 -3.22
C TYR A 99 1.55 -4.05 -2.53
N LYS A 100 2.15 -4.87 -1.69
CA LYS A 100 1.39 -5.75 -0.82
C LYS A 100 1.13 -5.02 0.50
N GLU A 101 -0.16 -4.84 0.83
CA GLU A 101 -0.62 -4.23 2.06
C GLU A 101 -1.37 -5.29 2.87
N PHE A 102 -0.94 -5.50 4.10
CA PHE A 102 -1.41 -6.65 4.88
C PHE A 102 -1.27 -6.40 6.39
N GLY A 103 -1.87 -7.30 7.19
CA GLY A 103 -1.81 -7.25 8.64
C GLY A 103 -2.49 -6.00 9.21
N GLU A 104 -3.55 -5.56 8.56
CA GLU A 104 -4.30 -4.38 8.95
C GLU A 104 -5.08 -4.62 10.26
N THR A 105 -5.12 -3.60 11.08
CA THR A 105 -5.84 -3.62 12.35
C THR A 105 -6.37 -2.24 12.70
N TRP A 106 -7.47 -2.21 13.43
CA TRP A 106 -7.96 -0.99 14.04
C TRP A 106 -7.08 -0.60 15.22
N THR A 107 -6.76 0.67 15.33
CA THR A 107 -6.12 1.25 16.50
C THR A 107 -7.16 1.75 17.48
N SER A 108 -6.79 1.96 18.74
CA SER A 108 -7.71 2.42 19.79
C SER A 108 -8.31 3.81 19.53
N ASP A 109 -7.66 4.64 18.71
CA ASP A 109 -8.13 5.95 18.27
C ASP A 109 -8.94 5.90 16.94
N GLY A 110 -9.30 4.69 16.49
CA GLY A 110 -10.18 4.49 15.31
C GLY A 110 -9.51 4.69 13.96
N LYS A 111 -8.17 4.67 13.93
CA LYS A 111 -7.41 4.63 12.68
C LYS A 111 -7.09 3.20 12.27
N ILE A 112 -6.52 3.04 11.09
CA ILE A 112 -6.10 1.76 10.53
C ILE A 112 -4.58 1.74 10.46
N ALA A 113 -3.96 0.76 11.12
CA ALA A 113 -2.54 0.47 11.01
C ALA A 113 -2.33 -0.79 10.18
N PHE A 114 -1.31 -0.81 9.32
CA PHE A 114 -1.02 -1.92 8.41
C PHE A 114 0.44 -1.95 7.98
N MET A 115 0.90 -3.07 7.46
CA MET A 115 2.23 -3.22 6.89
C MET A 115 2.19 -3.03 5.38
N SER A 116 3.19 -2.30 4.85
CA SER A 116 3.38 -2.12 3.41
C SER A 116 4.85 -2.01 3.05
N SER A 117 5.21 -2.54 1.87
CA SER A 117 6.56 -2.42 1.30
C SER A 117 6.77 -1.14 0.47
N LYS A 118 5.85 -0.19 0.51
CA LYS A 118 5.84 1.04 -0.28
C LYS A 118 7.12 1.88 -0.18
N SER A 119 7.82 1.84 0.95
CA SER A 119 9.09 2.56 1.17
C SER A 119 10.35 1.74 0.86
N GLY A 120 10.22 0.62 0.12
CA GLY A 120 11.34 -0.25 -0.28
C GLY A 120 11.56 -1.47 0.62
N SER A 121 11.14 -1.42 1.88
CA SER A 121 11.05 -2.55 2.81
C SER A 121 9.72 -2.51 3.56
N VAL A 122 9.32 -3.63 4.16
CA VAL A 122 8.06 -3.71 4.91
C VAL A 122 8.15 -2.83 6.15
N GLN A 123 7.29 -1.83 6.22
CA GLN A 123 7.18 -0.87 7.34
C GLN A 123 5.75 -0.78 7.83
N LEU A 124 5.58 -0.27 9.04
CA LEU A 124 4.28 0.05 9.61
C LEU A 124 3.80 1.41 9.10
N TRP A 125 2.57 1.44 8.64
CA TRP A 125 1.85 2.61 8.17
C TRP A 125 0.55 2.78 8.94
N GLU A 126 0.04 4.00 8.96
CA GLU A 126 -1.24 4.34 9.55
C GLU A 126 -2.02 5.25 8.61
N MET A 127 -3.35 5.10 8.56
CA MET A 127 -4.26 5.99 7.85
C MET A 127 -5.55 6.17 8.64
N ASN A 128 -6.32 7.20 8.31
CA ASN A 128 -7.68 7.38 8.82
C ASN A 128 -8.61 6.28 8.27
N ALA A 129 -9.73 6.05 8.94
CA ALA A 129 -10.75 5.08 8.53
C ALA A 129 -11.34 5.32 7.13
N ASP A 130 -11.23 6.54 6.61
CA ASP A 130 -11.65 6.90 5.26
C ASP A 130 -10.56 6.71 4.19
N GLY A 131 -9.35 6.28 4.57
CA GLY A 131 -8.17 6.10 3.71
C GLY A 131 -7.30 7.34 3.57
N SER A 132 -7.68 8.47 4.17
CA SER A 132 -6.87 9.69 4.17
C SER A 132 -5.76 9.69 5.22
N GLY A 133 -4.84 10.64 5.15
CA GLY A 133 -3.84 10.87 6.20
C GLY A 133 -2.79 9.77 6.32
N LEU A 134 -2.45 9.10 5.21
CA LEU A 134 -1.45 8.03 5.17
C LEU A 134 -0.10 8.51 5.71
N THR A 135 0.42 7.84 6.74
CA THR A 135 1.67 8.17 7.43
C THR A 135 2.48 6.90 7.71
N GLN A 136 3.78 6.95 7.46
CA GLN A 136 4.71 5.89 7.84
C GLN A 136 5.09 6.05 9.32
N LEU A 137 4.90 4.99 10.12
CA LEU A 137 5.19 4.99 11.55
C LEU A 137 6.58 4.42 11.89
N THR A 138 7.12 3.54 11.03
CA THR A 138 8.45 2.95 11.25
C THR A 138 9.35 3.17 10.04
N ASN A 139 10.66 3.27 10.30
CA ASN A 139 11.69 3.29 9.28
C ASN A 139 12.87 2.43 9.78
N VAL A 140 12.64 1.12 9.83
CA VAL A 140 13.60 0.13 10.33
C VAL A 140 14.37 -0.43 9.15
N GLU A 141 15.69 -0.39 9.21
CA GLU A 141 16.54 -1.01 8.19
C GLU A 141 16.25 -2.51 8.07
N GLY A 142 16.03 -2.98 6.84
CA GLY A 142 15.59 -4.35 6.54
C GLY A 142 14.12 -4.62 6.75
N GLY A 143 13.37 -3.65 7.31
CA GLY A 143 11.94 -3.78 7.53
C GLY A 143 11.54 -4.44 8.84
N ILE A 144 10.23 -4.70 9.00
CA ILE A 144 9.64 -5.37 10.15
C ILE A 144 8.81 -6.58 9.69
N GLY A 145 8.73 -7.62 10.52
CA GLY A 145 7.98 -8.84 10.24
C GLY A 145 6.58 -8.89 10.88
N GLY A 146 6.27 -7.95 11.75
CA GLY A 146 4.98 -7.87 12.45
C GLY A 146 4.99 -6.79 13.52
N PHE A 147 3.82 -6.44 14.03
CA PHE A 147 3.67 -5.40 15.05
C PHE A 147 2.48 -5.66 15.97
N ILE A 148 2.51 -5.02 17.14
CA ILE A 148 1.39 -4.92 18.06
C ILE A 148 1.50 -3.62 18.87
N PHE A 149 0.39 -2.91 19.02
CA PHE A 149 0.30 -1.74 19.91
C PHE A 149 -0.09 -2.14 21.34
N SER A 150 0.37 -1.36 22.32
CA SER A 150 -0.27 -1.38 23.65
C SER A 150 -1.71 -0.88 23.55
N PRO A 151 -2.62 -1.29 24.48
CA PRO A 151 -4.02 -0.87 24.43
C PRO A 151 -4.23 0.64 24.38
N ASP A 152 -3.36 1.41 25.02
CA ASP A 152 -3.36 2.88 25.04
C ASP A 152 -2.59 3.51 23.87
N LYS A 153 -2.06 2.67 22.94
CA LYS A 153 -1.24 3.08 21.79
C LYS A 153 0.05 3.84 22.15
N SER A 154 0.44 3.85 23.44
CA SER A 154 1.66 4.53 23.90
C SER A 154 2.93 3.78 23.55
N LYS A 155 2.82 2.47 23.25
CA LYS A 155 3.95 1.60 22.92
C LYS A 155 3.66 0.78 21.68
N LEU A 156 4.73 0.53 20.91
CA LEU A 156 4.74 -0.34 19.74
C LEU A 156 5.78 -1.42 19.97
N LEU A 157 5.37 -2.69 19.87
CA LEU A 157 6.25 -3.83 19.72
C LEU A 157 6.28 -4.25 18.26
N PHE A 158 7.46 -4.51 17.70
CA PHE A 158 7.59 -5.06 16.35
C PHE A 158 8.65 -6.16 16.30
N LEU A 159 8.54 -7.02 15.31
CA LEU A 159 9.49 -8.08 15.02
C LEU A 159 10.48 -7.59 13.96
N LYS A 160 11.76 -7.93 14.14
CA LYS A 160 12.82 -7.67 13.17
C LYS A 160 13.75 -8.87 13.07
N ASP A 161 14.09 -9.26 11.84
CA ASP A 161 15.13 -10.24 11.61
C ASP A 161 16.51 -9.64 11.89
N VAL A 162 17.32 -10.31 12.70
CA VAL A 162 18.68 -9.91 13.02
C VAL A 162 19.63 -10.97 12.47
N LYS A 163 20.52 -10.58 11.58
CA LYS A 163 21.64 -11.45 11.18
C LYS A 163 22.60 -11.56 12.35
N LEU A 164 22.79 -12.75 12.85
CA LEU A 164 23.89 -13.06 13.74
C LEU A 164 25.10 -13.31 12.82
N GLU A 165 26.06 -12.39 12.78
CA GLU A 165 27.37 -12.70 12.25
C GLU A 165 28.01 -13.68 13.24
N GLN A 166 28.01 -14.97 12.90
CA GLN A 166 28.91 -15.89 13.54
C GLN A 166 30.28 -15.57 12.99
N ASP A 167 31.16 -14.97 13.80
CA ASP A 167 32.56 -15.05 13.62
C ASP A 167 32.93 -16.55 13.67
N VAL A 168 33.08 -17.14 12.50
CA VAL A 168 33.70 -18.45 12.37
C VAL A 168 35.18 -18.23 12.59
N HIS A 169 35.58 -18.17 13.84
CA HIS A 169 36.98 -18.37 14.17
C HIS A 169 37.30 -19.85 14.03
N ASP A 170 38.12 -20.17 13.03
CA ASP A 170 38.83 -21.45 12.85
C ASP A 170 39.60 -21.85 14.11
#